data_cb4b7b56fe9ec9344208f806374ee73e
#
_entry.id   cb4b7b56fe9ec9344208f806374ee73e
#
_cell.length_a   1.000
_cell.length_b   1.000
_cell.length_c   1.000
_cell.angle_alpha   90.00
_cell.angle_beta   90.00
_cell.angle_gamma   90.00
#
_symmetry.space_group_name_H-M   'P 1'
#
loop_
_entity.id
_entity.type
_entity.pdbx_description
1 polymer ?
#
loop_
_entity_poly.entity_id
_entity_poly.type
_entity_poly.pdbx_seq_one_letter_code
_entity_poly.pdbx_strand_id
1 'polypeptide(L)'
;MTVDLSKTSRRGYRPGRSYPFRALWLIVEALVMLNPIATPYGMKRWVLRRFGARVGRGVVIKPNVHVKYPWHLEVGDNVWIGERAWIDNFVSVRIGSNAVVSQGAYLCTGNHDWSDPGMGLLVKPVTVEQGAWVGALSLIHI
;
A
#
# COMPACT_ATOMS: atom_id res chain seq x y z
N MET A 1 19.93 -18.12 -18.36
CA MET A 1 18.62 -18.63 -17.93
C MET A 1 17.56 -17.94 -18.77
N THR A 2 16.63 -18.67 -19.36
CA THR A 2 15.54 -18.09 -20.15
C THR A 2 14.29 -17.97 -19.26
N VAL A 3 13.71 -16.78 -19.18
CA VAL A 3 12.46 -16.54 -18.43
C VAL A 3 11.29 -17.20 -19.17
N ASP A 4 10.43 -17.91 -18.44
CA ASP A 4 9.22 -18.57 -18.93
C ASP A 4 8.04 -18.21 -18.02
N LEU A 5 7.35 -17.15 -18.34
CA LEU A 5 6.23 -16.63 -17.53
C LEU A 5 5.01 -17.56 -17.51
N SER A 6 4.91 -18.57 -18.39
CA SER A 6 3.85 -19.57 -18.30
C SER A 6 3.94 -20.42 -17.04
N LYS A 7 5.12 -20.47 -16.40
CA LYS A 7 5.41 -21.18 -15.14
C LYS A 7 5.31 -20.28 -13.91
N THR A 8 4.87 -19.02 -14.06
CA THR A 8 4.78 -18.09 -12.94
C THR A 8 3.89 -18.63 -11.81
N SER A 9 4.40 -18.58 -10.60
CA SER A 9 3.73 -19.07 -9.40
C SER A 9 3.57 -17.97 -8.35
N ARG A 10 2.41 -17.94 -7.72
CA ARG A 10 2.17 -17.08 -6.54
C ARG A 10 2.74 -17.66 -5.25
N ARG A 11 3.42 -18.81 -5.30
CA ARG A 11 4.05 -19.50 -4.15
C ARG A 11 3.14 -19.59 -2.91
N GLY A 12 1.84 -19.86 -3.14
CA GLY A 12 0.85 -19.96 -2.06
C GLY A 12 0.38 -18.64 -1.47
N TYR A 13 0.81 -17.50 -2.00
CA TYR A 13 0.34 -16.19 -1.57
C TYR A 13 -1.19 -16.07 -1.66
N ARG A 14 -1.81 -15.57 -0.57
CA ARG A 14 -3.24 -15.29 -0.49
C ARG A 14 -3.47 -13.86 -0.01
N PRO A 15 -4.35 -13.07 -0.66
CA PRO A 15 -4.63 -11.68 -0.28
C PRO A 15 -5.30 -11.48 1.08
N GLY A 16 -5.74 -12.55 1.76
CA GLY A 16 -6.31 -12.49 3.11
C GLY A 16 -7.78 -12.09 3.20
N ARG A 17 -8.43 -11.76 2.09
CA ARG A 17 -9.88 -11.42 2.04
C ARG A 17 -10.55 -12.04 0.81
N SER A 18 -11.88 -12.24 0.91
CA SER A 18 -12.68 -12.80 -0.18
C SER A 18 -12.67 -11.91 -1.43
N TYR A 19 -12.94 -12.50 -2.59
CA TYR A 19 -12.97 -11.75 -3.84
C TYR A 19 -14.01 -10.60 -3.84
N PRO A 20 -15.27 -10.80 -3.37
CA PRO A 20 -16.24 -9.69 -3.32
C PRO A 20 -15.80 -8.54 -2.44
N PHE A 21 -15.16 -8.82 -1.30
CA PHE A 21 -14.64 -7.77 -0.41
C PHE A 21 -13.53 -6.96 -1.09
N ARG A 22 -12.63 -7.63 -1.83
CA ARG A 22 -11.57 -6.95 -2.60
C ARG A 22 -12.14 -6.12 -3.74
N ALA A 23 -13.16 -6.63 -4.46
CA ALA A 23 -13.83 -5.89 -5.52
C ALA A 23 -14.53 -4.64 -4.97
N LEU A 24 -15.21 -4.75 -3.83
CA LEU A 24 -15.80 -3.60 -3.15
C LEU A 24 -14.74 -2.56 -2.77
N TRP A 25 -13.58 -3.00 -2.27
CA TRP A 25 -12.49 -2.08 -1.97
C TRP A 25 -12.05 -1.30 -3.20
N LEU A 26 -11.85 -1.93 -4.34
CA LEU A 26 -11.45 -1.25 -5.58
C LEU A 26 -12.43 -0.13 -5.99
N ILE A 27 -13.73 -0.38 -5.84
CA ILE A 27 -14.76 0.63 -6.13
C ILE A 27 -14.65 1.81 -5.14
N VAL A 28 -14.57 1.52 -3.85
CA VAL A 28 -14.47 2.54 -2.80
C VAL A 28 -13.16 3.32 -2.90
N GLU A 29 -12.05 2.65 -3.19
CA GLU A 29 -10.76 3.30 -3.43
C GLU A 29 -10.85 4.30 -4.59
N ALA A 30 -11.42 3.89 -5.72
CA ALA A 30 -11.58 4.76 -6.88
C ALA A 30 -12.41 6.01 -6.57
N LEU A 31 -13.47 5.88 -5.77
CA LEU A 31 -14.37 6.97 -5.44
C LEU A 31 -13.81 7.91 -4.35
N VAL A 32 -13.05 7.40 -3.40
CA VAL A 32 -12.63 8.15 -2.20
C VAL A 32 -11.14 8.48 -2.19
N MET A 33 -10.29 7.51 -2.54
CA MET A 33 -8.83 7.66 -2.42
C MET A 33 -8.22 8.24 -3.69
N LEU A 34 -8.63 7.73 -4.86
CA LEU A 34 -8.10 8.10 -6.18
C LEU A 34 -8.85 9.27 -6.82
N ASN A 35 -9.89 9.78 -6.16
CA ASN A 35 -10.62 10.94 -6.67
C ASN A 35 -9.74 12.20 -6.57
N PRO A 36 -9.54 12.97 -7.67
CA PRO A 36 -8.81 14.23 -7.64
C PRO A 36 -9.53 15.33 -6.86
N ILE A 37 -10.85 15.22 -6.67
CA ILE A 37 -11.61 16.12 -5.82
C ILE A 37 -11.19 15.87 -4.37
N ALA A 38 -10.90 16.95 -3.65
CA ALA A 38 -10.40 16.90 -2.28
C ALA A 38 -11.42 16.26 -1.31
N THR A 39 -11.36 14.94 -1.20
CA THR A 39 -12.10 14.21 -0.15
C THR A 39 -11.50 14.55 1.22
N PRO A 40 -12.34 14.89 2.23
CA PRO A 40 -11.84 15.19 3.57
C PRO A 40 -10.96 14.07 4.15
N TYR A 41 -9.84 14.44 4.77
CA TYR A 41 -8.91 13.45 5.35
C TYR A 41 -9.56 12.54 6.39
N GLY A 42 -10.55 13.07 7.14
CA GLY A 42 -11.35 12.28 8.08
C GLY A 42 -12.09 11.13 7.41
N MET A 43 -12.70 11.37 6.25
CA MET A 43 -13.38 10.34 5.47
C MET A 43 -12.40 9.28 4.96
N LYS A 44 -11.24 9.69 4.43
CA LYS A 44 -10.21 8.74 3.97
C LYS A 44 -9.74 7.83 5.09
N ARG A 45 -9.45 8.39 6.29
CA ARG A 45 -9.09 7.61 7.48
C ARG A 45 -10.20 6.64 7.90
N TRP A 46 -11.45 7.12 7.91
CA TRP A 46 -12.61 6.30 8.26
C TRP A 46 -12.78 5.13 7.29
N VAL A 47 -12.72 5.38 5.98
CA VAL A 47 -12.84 4.34 4.95
C VAL A 47 -11.72 3.31 5.11
N LEU A 48 -10.47 3.72 5.23
CA LEU A 48 -9.36 2.79 5.43
C LEU A 48 -9.56 1.89 6.64
N ARG A 49 -10.01 2.46 7.78
CA ARG A 49 -10.31 1.69 9.00
C ARG A 49 -11.45 0.70 8.78
N ARG A 50 -12.50 1.08 8.05
CA ARG A 50 -13.63 0.19 7.71
C ARG A 50 -13.19 -0.99 6.86
N PHE A 51 -12.15 -0.83 6.06
CA PHE A 51 -11.57 -1.91 5.26
C PHE A 51 -10.39 -2.62 5.94
N GLY A 52 -10.19 -2.39 7.24
CA GLY A 52 -9.28 -3.16 8.08
C GLY A 52 -7.90 -2.56 8.29
N ALA A 53 -7.62 -1.35 7.80
CA ALA A 53 -6.38 -0.64 8.12
C ALA A 53 -6.39 -0.16 9.59
N ARG A 54 -5.22 -0.13 10.20
CA ARG A 54 -4.99 0.58 11.45
C ARG A 54 -4.45 1.96 11.12
N VAL A 55 -5.19 3.00 11.39
CA VAL A 55 -4.81 4.38 11.07
C VAL A 55 -4.94 5.25 12.32
N GLY A 56 -3.85 5.87 12.72
CA GLY A 56 -3.77 6.75 13.89
C GLY A 56 -4.53 8.07 13.73
N ARG A 57 -4.33 8.96 14.70
CA ARG A 57 -4.93 10.30 14.72
C ARG A 57 -4.07 11.27 13.91
N GLY A 58 -4.65 12.35 13.41
CA GLY A 58 -3.92 13.41 12.72
C GLY A 58 -3.29 13.01 11.38
N VAL A 59 -3.60 11.83 10.83
CA VAL A 59 -3.04 11.38 9.56
C VAL A 59 -3.61 12.19 8.40
N VAL A 60 -2.73 12.75 7.57
CA VAL A 60 -3.05 13.49 6.36
C VAL A 60 -2.84 12.59 5.15
N ILE A 61 -3.88 12.39 4.34
CA ILE A 61 -3.83 11.57 3.13
C ILE A 61 -4.24 12.43 1.94
N LYS A 62 -3.26 12.80 1.13
CA LYS A 62 -3.46 13.66 -0.05
C LYS A 62 -4.30 12.97 -1.14
N PRO A 63 -4.77 13.68 -2.18
CA PRO A 63 -5.49 13.06 -3.31
C PRO A 63 -4.65 12.00 -4.05
N ASN A 64 -5.34 11.09 -4.73
CA ASN A 64 -4.72 10.07 -5.59
C ASN A 64 -3.74 9.12 -4.87
N VAL A 65 -3.91 8.91 -3.57
CA VAL A 65 -3.13 7.90 -2.84
C VAL A 65 -3.72 6.53 -3.09
N HIS A 66 -2.91 5.62 -3.60
CA HIS A 66 -3.30 4.24 -3.87
C HIS A 66 -2.89 3.32 -2.72
N VAL A 67 -3.84 2.49 -2.24
CA VAL A 67 -3.61 1.48 -1.19
C VAL A 67 -4.19 0.15 -1.66
N LYS A 68 -3.32 -0.80 -2.01
CA LYS A 68 -3.77 -2.08 -2.58
C LYS A 68 -4.67 -2.87 -1.63
N TYR A 69 -4.24 -3.08 -0.39
CA TYR A 69 -4.96 -3.87 0.61
C TYR A 69 -4.97 -3.19 1.98
N PRO A 70 -6.02 -2.42 2.33
CA PRO A 70 -6.08 -1.71 3.62
C PRO A 70 -5.85 -2.61 4.84
N TRP A 71 -6.31 -3.85 4.81
CA TRP A 71 -6.13 -4.81 5.93
C TRP A 71 -4.68 -5.23 6.18
N HIS A 72 -3.74 -4.83 5.33
CA HIS A 72 -2.29 -4.99 5.50
C HIS A 72 -1.58 -3.66 5.77
N LEU A 73 -2.32 -2.59 6.13
CA LEU A 73 -1.76 -1.26 6.38
C LEU A 73 -1.90 -0.85 7.84
N GLU A 74 -0.77 -0.44 8.43
CA GLU A 74 -0.71 0.20 9.74
C GLU A 74 -0.04 1.58 9.60
N VAL A 75 -0.72 2.62 10.08
CA VAL A 75 -0.25 4.01 10.05
C VAL A 75 -0.37 4.59 11.45
N GLY A 76 0.72 5.08 11.99
CA GLY A 76 0.77 5.75 13.29
C GLY A 76 0.09 7.12 13.30
N ASP A 77 0.30 7.87 14.37
CA ASP A 77 -0.26 9.21 14.55
C ASP A 77 0.54 10.26 13.75
N ASN A 78 -0.15 11.31 13.28
CA ASN A 78 0.43 12.48 12.61
C ASN A 78 1.29 12.17 11.39
N VAL A 79 0.98 11.12 10.67
CA VAL A 79 1.66 10.73 9.42
C VAL A 79 1.13 11.56 8.26
N TRP A 80 2.01 11.96 7.36
CA TRP A 80 1.64 12.58 6.09
C TRP A 80 1.92 11.64 4.92
N ILE A 81 0.88 11.39 4.10
CA ILE A 81 0.98 10.61 2.87
C ILE A 81 0.69 11.55 1.70
N GLY A 82 1.71 11.79 0.91
CA GLY A 82 1.73 12.72 -0.21
C GLY A 82 0.87 12.27 -1.38
N GLU A 83 0.56 13.21 -2.25
CA GLU A 83 -0.24 12.98 -3.45
C GLU A 83 0.40 11.91 -4.35
N ARG A 84 -0.43 11.02 -4.92
CA ARG A 84 0.00 9.92 -5.81
C ARG A 84 0.99 8.95 -5.16
N ALA A 85 1.11 8.93 -3.84
CA ALA A 85 1.85 7.86 -3.19
C ALA A 85 1.13 6.53 -3.43
N TRP A 86 1.91 5.48 -3.69
CA TRP A 86 1.39 4.14 -3.94
C TRP A 86 1.89 3.17 -2.89
N ILE A 87 0.95 2.57 -2.14
CA ILE A 87 1.23 1.55 -1.14
C ILE A 87 0.78 0.21 -1.70
N ASP A 88 1.71 -0.50 -2.36
CA ASP A 88 1.48 -1.80 -2.99
C ASP A 88 1.77 -2.93 -1.99
N ASN A 89 0.87 -3.04 -1.02
CA ASN A 89 1.02 -3.86 0.17
C ASN A 89 0.36 -5.23 0.03
N PHE A 90 0.99 -6.15 -0.68
CA PHE A 90 0.63 -7.57 -0.69
C PHE A 90 0.62 -8.16 0.72
N VAL A 91 1.61 -7.76 1.53
CA VAL A 91 1.73 -8.06 2.95
C VAL A 91 1.90 -6.77 3.75
N SER A 92 2.14 -6.85 5.05
CA SER A 92 2.16 -5.70 5.95
C SER A 92 3.07 -4.56 5.48
N VAL A 93 2.49 -3.34 5.43
CA VAL A 93 3.22 -2.08 5.42
C VAL A 93 2.91 -1.36 6.72
N ARG A 94 3.97 -0.93 7.41
CA ARG A 94 3.92 -0.17 8.66
C ARG A 94 4.54 1.20 8.46
N ILE A 95 3.83 2.25 8.84
CA ILE A 95 4.33 3.63 8.79
C ILE A 95 4.23 4.18 10.21
N GLY A 96 5.38 4.43 10.83
CA GLY A 96 5.49 4.92 12.21
C GLY A 96 4.95 6.34 12.37
N SER A 97 4.65 6.73 13.61
CA SER A 97 4.12 8.06 13.92
C SER A 97 5.09 9.17 13.49
N ASN A 98 4.55 10.33 13.09
CA ASN A 98 5.31 11.50 12.63
C ASN A 98 6.19 11.23 11.40
N ALA A 99 5.96 10.13 10.66
CA ALA A 99 6.65 9.87 9.41
C ALA A 99 6.01 10.62 8.24
N VAL A 100 6.79 10.83 7.20
CA VAL A 100 6.35 11.46 5.95
C VAL A 100 6.63 10.52 4.79
N VAL A 101 5.60 10.22 4.00
CA VAL A 101 5.71 9.58 2.70
C VAL A 101 5.39 10.65 1.66
N SER A 102 6.38 11.11 0.93
CA SER A 102 6.21 12.23 -0.01
C SER A 102 5.45 11.83 -1.27
N GLN A 103 5.11 12.81 -2.08
CA GLN A 103 4.34 12.63 -3.32
C GLN A 103 5.02 11.67 -4.29
N GLY A 104 4.22 10.79 -4.88
CA GLY A 104 4.67 9.81 -5.87
C GLY A 104 5.61 8.73 -5.33
N ALA A 105 5.83 8.66 -4.00
CA ALA A 105 6.63 7.58 -3.43
C ALA A 105 5.90 6.25 -3.57
N TYR A 106 6.64 5.19 -3.85
CA TYR A 106 6.12 3.83 -4.05
C TYR A 106 6.67 2.89 -2.98
N LEU A 107 5.79 2.38 -2.11
CA LEU A 107 6.12 1.36 -1.11
C LEU A 107 5.67 0.00 -1.63
N CYS A 108 6.61 -0.89 -1.95
CA CYS A 108 6.33 -2.17 -2.61
C CYS A 108 6.76 -3.35 -1.75
N THR A 109 5.81 -4.17 -1.33
CA THR A 109 6.07 -5.40 -0.57
C THR A 109 6.16 -6.64 -1.45
N GLY A 110 5.96 -6.49 -2.76
CA GLY A 110 6.05 -7.55 -3.75
C GLY A 110 7.31 -7.44 -4.59
N ASN A 111 7.85 -8.59 -4.98
CA ASN A 111 8.94 -8.71 -5.95
C ASN A 111 8.85 -10.07 -6.64
N HIS A 112 9.71 -10.31 -7.59
CA HIS A 112 9.83 -11.59 -8.28
C HIS A 112 11.19 -12.21 -8.06
N ASP A 113 11.22 -13.54 -7.95
CA ASP A 113 12.47 -14.29 -7.88
C ASP A 113 13.09 -14.37 -9.27
N TRP A 114 14.04 -13.50 -9.53
CA TRP A 114 14.74 -13.43 -10.81
C TRP A 114 15.64 -14.67 -11.07
N SER A 115 15.93 -15.48 -10.04
CA SER A 115 16.68 -16.73 -10.17
C SER A 115 15.79 -17.92 -10.57
N ASP A 116 14.46 -17.74 -10.49
CA ASP A 116 13.46 -18.72 -10.92
C ASP A 116 13.01 -18.39 -12.35
N PRO A 117 13.11 -19.31 -13.32
CA PRO A 117 12.60 -19.08 -14.68
C PRO A 117 11.14 -18.65 -14.73
N GLY A 118 10.31 -19.08 -13.78
CA GLY A 118 8.92 -18.69 -13.65
C GLY A 118 8.71 -17.34 -12.97
N MET A 119 9.76 -16.63 -12.54
CA MET A 119 9.65 -15.35 -11.84
C MET A 119 8.65 -15.41 -10.67
N GLY A 120 8.76 -16.44 -9.82
CA GLY A 120 7.82 -16.66 -8.70
C GLY A 120 7.70 -15.46 -7.80
N LEU A 121 6.47 -15.19 -7.29
CA LEU A 121 6.22 -14.05 -6.41
C LEU A 121 6.96 -14.18 -5.07
N LEU A 122 7.67 -13.12 -4.69
CA LEU A 122 8.26 -12.91 -3.38
C LEU A 122 7.54 -11.77 -2.69
N VAL A 123 7.20 -11.94 -1.40
CA VAL A 123 6.58 -10.88 -0.60
C VAL A 123 7.24 -10.79 0.77
N LYS A 124 7.58 -9.56 1.19
CA LYS A 124 8.09 -9.27 2.53
C LYS A 124 7.54 -7.94 3.04
N PRO A 125 7.35 -7.77 4.36
CA PRO A 125 6.85 -6.51 4.90
C PRO A 125 7.84 -5.37 4.69
N VAL A 126 7.29 -4.14 4.64
CA VAL A 126 8.04 -2.88 4.60
C VAL A 126 7.66 -2.06 5.84
N THR A 127 8.65 -1.53 6.52
CA THR A 127 8.46 -0.62 7.67
C THR A 127 9.14 0.72 7.40
N VAL A 128 8.37 1.79 7.54
CA VAL A 128 8.86 3.17 7.62
C VAL A 128 8.83 3.54 9.09
N GLU A 129 9.99 3.78 9.69
CA GLU A 129 10.10 4.01 11.13
C GLU A 129 9.51 5.36 11.54
N GLN A 130 9.30 5.53 12.87
CA GLN A 130 8.82 6.77 13.45
C GLN A 130 9.73 7.94 13.06
N GLY A 131 9.14 9.05 12.62
CA GLY A 131 9.86 10.26 12.22
C GLY A 131 10.66 10.15 10.93
N ALA A 132 10.61 9.01 10.24
CA ALA A 132 11.31 8.85 8.97
C ALA A 132 10.65 9.64 7.84
N TRP A 133 11.44 10.02 6.87
CA TRP A 133 11.00 10.73 5.67
C TRP A 133 11.38 9.97 4.41
N VAL A 134 10.37 9.47 3.71
CA VAL A 134 10.51 8.92 2.36
C VAL A 134 10.37 10.06 1.37
N GLY A 135 11.44 10.37 0.64
CA GLY A 135 11.47 11.46 -0.33
C GLY A 135 10.52 11.25 -1.51
N ALA A 136 10.26 12.33 -2.26
CA ALA A 136 9.39 12.27 -3.43
C ALA A 136 9.92 11.30 -4.49
N LEU A 137 9.03 10.58 -5.16
CA LEU A 137 9.33 9.62 -6.24
C LEU A 137 10.26 8.47 -5.82
N SER A 138 10.48 8.26 -4.52
CA SER A 138 11.28 7.13 -4.03
C SER A 138 10.58 5.80 -4.27
N LEU A 139 11.37 4.78 -4.60
CA LEU A 139 10.94 3.39 -4.58
C LEU A 139 11.54 2.69 -3.34
N ILE A 140 10.68 2.26 -2.44
CA ILE A 140 11.03 1.43 -1.28
C ILE A 140 10.48 0.03 -1.53
N HIS A 141 11.36 -0.94 -1.63
CA HIS A 141 10.97 -2.34 -1.87
C HIS A 141 11.74 -3.30 -0.98
N ILE A 142 11.31 -4.55 -0.99
CA ILE A 142 11.95 -5.66 -0.27
C ILE A 142 13.31 -6.04 -0.86
#